data_59f5fba083b92399b684e8d4c7f17683
#
_entry.id   59f5fba083b92399b684e8d4c7f17683
#
_cell.length_a   1.000
_cell.length_b   1.000
_cell.length_c   1.000
_cell.angle_alpha   90.00
_cell.angle_beta   90.00
_cell.angle_gamma   90.00
#
_symmetry.space_group_name_H-M   'P 1'
#
loop_
_entity.id
_entity.type
_entity.pdbx_description
1 polymer ?
#
loop_
_entity_poly.entity_id
_entity_poly.type
_entity_poly.pdbx_seq_one_letter_code
_entity_poly.pdbx_strand_id
1 'polypeptide(L)'
;FGYEKKLIVAKNTKLFLRKKKKNSGENADVTESSNKYTDVLVNYLKENDIDNVDLIFVEDECEKSSLFNLISKIGQVKEFKEQNISELISQVKKISSMYKVNIDNYTASYFIECVGTNMQDIINEIRKLIEYAGENGSIKKEDIDDLVNKKTTSVIFDLTDNLGQRNIKKSIEILHNLQYNKEPTQVIIVMLYRHFKKLYLVHLSKGQNLIQNLKLTPNQEFLVNKYKRQASYFKEQELEQIIFELIKLDENSKNGNIDLDIGLEAILCN
;
A
#
# COMPACT_ATOMS: atom_id res chain seq x y z
N PHE A 1 -29.39 25.62 -23.20
CA PHE A 1 -28.18 25.78 -22.44
C PHE A 1 -27.02 25.38 -23.33
N GLY A 2 -26.37 26.35 -23.97
CA GLY A 2 -25.51 26.23 -25.12
C GLY A 2 -24.08 25.78 -24.85
N TYR A 3 -23.85 24.56 -24.35
CA TYR A 3 -22.51 23.95 -24.37
C TYR A 3 -22.39 23.07 -25.62
N GLU A 4 -21.42 23.36 -26.47
CA GLU A 4 -21.18 22.59 -27.70
C GLU A 4 -20.66 21.17 -27.38
N LYS A 5 -20.04 20.94 -26.20
CA LYS A 5 -19.54 19.62 -25.76
C LYS A 5 -19.84 19.36 -24.30
N LYS A 6 -20.11 18.09 -23.96
CA LYS A 6 -20.32 17.60 -22.60
C LYS A 6 -19.25 16.58 -22.26
N LEU A 7 -18.69 16.69 -21.06
CA LEU A 7 -17.79 15.68 -20.48
C LEU A 7 -18.57 14.91 -19.41
N ILE A 8 -18.64 13.59 -19.56
CA ILE A 8 -19.20 12.67 -18.57
C ILE A 8 -18.11 11.77 -18.05
N VAL A 9 -17.83 11.82 -16.75
CA VAL A 9 -16.86 10.94 -16.09
C VAL A 9 -17.59 9.97 -15.18
N ALA A 10 -17.59 8.69 -15.53
CA ALA A 10 -18.19 7.60 -14.77
C ALA A 10 -17.11 6.80 -14.06
N LYS A 11 -17.15 6.73 -12.71
CA LYS A 11 -16.14 6.07 -11.88
C LYS A 11 -16.73 4.86 -11.17
N ASN A 12 -15.97 3.76 -11.13
CA ASN A 12 -16.28 2.53 -10.39
C ASN A 12 -17.71 2.01 -10.66
N THR A 13 -18.11 2.04 -11.93
CA THR A 13 -19.48 1.71 -12.34
C THR A 13 -19.77 0.22 -12.29
N LYS A 14 -18.73 -0.62 -12.30
CA LYS A 14 -18.80 -2.09 -12.42
C LYS A 14 -19.50 -2.58 -13.69
N LEU A 15 -19.70 -1.72 -14.70
CA LEU A 15 -20.32 -2.08 -15.98
C LEU A 15 -19.46 -3.02 -16.82
N PHE A 16 -18.14 -3.05 -16.53
CA PHE A 16 -17.18 -3.89 -17.23
C PHE A 16 -16.97 -5.27 -16.58
N LEU A 17 -17.58 -5.50 -15.40
CA LEU A 17 -17.48 -6.79 -14.70
C LEU A 17 -18.60 -7.74 -15.14
N ARG A 18 -18.28 -9.01 -15.32
CA ARG A 18 -19.25 -10.07 -15.62
C ARG A 18 -19.92 -10.54 -14.32
N LYS A 19 -21.23 -10.64 -14.30
CA LYS A 19 -21.93 -11.24 -13.16
C LYS A 19 -21.79 -12.76 -13.22
N LYS A 20 -21.08 -13.34 -12.27
CA LYS A 20 -21.13 -14.80 -12.01
C LYS A 20 -22.52 -15.16 -11.47
N LYS A 21 -23.31 -15.94 -12.21
CA LYS A 21 -24.52 -16.56 -11.65
C LYS A 21 -24.07 -17.55 -10.56
N LYS A 22 -24.54 -17.36 -9.32
CA LYS A 22 -24.51 -18.42 -8.31
C LYS A 22 -25.49 -19.51 -8.74
N ASN A 23 -24.99 -20.58 -9.31
CA ASN A 23 -25.78 -21.79 -9.50
C ASN A 23 -25.56 -22.71 -8.30
N SER A 24 -26.63 -23.03 -7.59
CA SER A 24 -26.74 -24.13 -6.67
C SER A 24 -26.92 -25.41 -7.50
N GLY A 25 -25.86 -26.15 -7.79
CA GLY A 25 -25.93 -27.45 -8.47
C GLY A 25 -24.65 -27.77 -9.23
N GLU A 26 -24.11 -28.93 -8.95
CA GLU A 26 -22.99 -29.54 -9.67
C GLU A 26 -23.42 -29.78 -11.14
N ASN A 27 -22.61 -29.36 -12.11
CA ASN A 27 -22.77 -29.51 -13.56
C ASN A 27 -23.72 -28.49 -14.27
N ALA A 28 -23.46 -27.21 -14.17
CA ALA A 28 -24.08 -26.24 -15.07
C ALA A 28 -23.04 -25.37 -15.77
N ASP A 29 -23.08 -25.39 -17.10
CA ASP A 29 -22.32 -24.46 -17.95
C ASP A 29 -22.47 -23.02 -17.44
N VAL A 30 -21.34 -22.33 -17.29
CA VAL A 30 -21.28 -20.94 -16.85
C VAL A 30 -21.84 -20.06 -17.96
N THR A 31 -23.17 -19.89 -17.98
CA THR A 31 -23.80 -18.91 -18.86
C THR A 31 -23.53 -17.51 -18.32
N GLU A 32 -22.72 -16.77 -19.03
CA GLU A 32 -22.39 -15.37 -18.76
C GLU A 32 -23.66 -14.51 -18.86
N SER A 33 -24.18 -14.02 -17.73
CA SER A 33 -25.24 -12.99 -17.79
C SER A 33 -24.59 -11.61 -17.86
N SER A 34 -24.74 -10.95 -19.01
CA SER A 34 -24.42 -9.53 -19.15
C SER A 34 -25.24 -8.69 -18.16
N ASN A 35 -24.67 -7.58 -17.71
CA ASN A 35 -25.43 -6.64 -16.90
C ASN A 35 -26.45 -5.94 -17.81
N LYS A 36 -27.74 -5.95 -17.48
CA LYS A 36 -28.81 -5.31 -18.26
C LYS A 36 -28.47 -3.87 -18.69
N TYR A 37 -27.81 -3.13 -17.82
CA TYR A 37 -27.35 -1.76 -18.11
C TYR A 37 -26.21 -1.72 -19.12
N THR A 38 -25.32 -2.71 -19.10
CA THR A 38 -24.22 -2.84 -20.06
C THR A 38 -24.74 -3.03 -21.46
N ASP A 39 -25.76 -3.90 -21.65
CA ASP A 39 -26.34 -4.17 -22.96
C ASP A 39 -27.10 -2.95 -23.49
N VAL A 40 -27.84 -2.26 -22.65
CA VAL A 40 -28.53 -0.99 -23.02
C VAL A 40 -27.51 0.05 -23.48
N LEU A 41 -26.40 0.21 -22.73
CA LEU A 41 -25.37 1.18 -23.09
C LEU A 41 -24.65 0.79 -24.39
N VAL A 42 -24.33 -0.49 -24.58
CA VAL A 42 -23.70 -1.00 -25.81
C VAL A 42 -24.59 -0.73 -27.04
N ASN A 43 -25.88 -1.00 -26.92
CA ASN A 43 -26.82 -0.73 -28.03
C ASN A 43 -26.92 0.77 -28.28
N TYR A 44 -27.06 1.58 -27.24
CA TYR A 44 -27.12 3.03 -27.39
C TYR A 44 -25.89 3.60 -28.10
N LEU A 45 -24.67 3.18 -27.68
CA LEU A 45 -23.41 3.63 -28.28
C LEU A 45 -23.18 3.14 -29.71
N LYS A 46 -23.88 2.09 -30.16
CA LYS A 46 -23.84 1.60 -31.56
C LYS A 46 -24.80 2.33 -32.47
N GLU A 47 -25.94 2.71 -31.94
CA GLU A 47 -27.08 3.28 -32.74
C GLU A 47 -27.02 4.80 -32.81
N ASN A 48 -26.31 5.45 -31.91
CA ASN A 48 -26.28 6.91 -31.82
C ASN A 48 -24.87 7.44 -32.00
N ASP A 49 -24.73 8.44 -32.85
CA ASP A 49 -23.53 9.24 -32.94
C ASP A 49 -23.52 10.30 -31.82
N ILE A 50 -22.51 10.29 -31.00
CA ILE A 50 -22.40 11.15 -29.80
C ILE A 50 -21.23 12.14 -29.88
N ASP A 51 -21.06 12.77 -31.04
CA ASP A 51 -19.97 13.71 -31.32
C ASP A 51 -19.80 14.82 -30.29
N ASN A 52 -20.87 15.17 -29.59
CA ASN A 52 -20.87 16.25 -28.60
C ASN A 52 -20.66 15.79 -27.17
N VAL A 53 -20.30 14.51 -26.92
CA VAL A 53 -20.11 13.96 -25.58
C VAL A 53 -18.82 13.22 -25.48
N ASP A 54 -17.91 13.72 -24.64
CA ASP A 54 -16.75 12.97 -24.21
C ASP A 54 -17.12 12.09 -23.00
N LEU A 55 -17.09 10.77 -23.17
CA LEU A 55 -17.44 9.80 -22.13
C LEU A 55 -16.17 9.11 -21.64
N ILE A 56 -15.83 9.29 -20.35
CA ILE A 56 -14.68 8.69 -19.70
C ILE A 56 -15.14 7.72 -18.62
N PHE A 57 -14.72 6.47 -18.73
CA PHE A 57 -14.87 5.47 -17.66
C PHE A 57 -13.55 5.35 -16.90
N VAL A 58 -13.63 5.36 -15.56
CA VAL A 58 -12.51 5.13 -14.66
C VAL A 58 -12.88 3.95 -13.78
N GLU A 59 -12.26 2.81 -14.02
CA GLU A 59 -12.56 1.54 -13.33
C GLU A 59 -11.30 0.96 -12.72
N ASP A 60 -11.42 0.41 -11.50
CA ASP A 60 -10.32 -0.27 -10.83
C ASP A 60 -10.09 -1.68 -11.41
N GLU A 61 -11.18 -2.32 -11.85
CA GLU A 61 -11.15 -3.65 -12.47
C GLU A 61 -11.97 -3.65 -13.76
N CYS A 62 -11.42 -4.23 -14.81
CA CYS A 62 -12.05 -4.28 -16.12
C CYS A 62 -11.84 -5.66 -16.76
N GLU A 63 -12.93 -6.32 -17.13
CA GLU A 63 -12.91 -7.56 -17.89
C GLU A 63 -13.18 -7.27 -19.39
N LYS A 64 -12.74 -8.18 -20.27
CA LYS A 64 -12.99 -8.12 -21.71
C LYS A 64 -14.47 -8.42 -21.99
N SER A 65 -15.36 -7.47 -21.63
CA SER A 65 -16.81 -7.53 -21.84
C SER A 65 -17.19 -7.00 -23.21
N SER A 66 -18.48 -7.11 -23.59
CA SER A 66 -19.02 -6.52 -24.81
C SER A 66 -18.81 -5.00 -24.86
N LEU A 67 -18.99 -4.31 -23.73
CA LEU A 67 -18.75 -2.87 -23.59
C LEU A 67 -17.25 -2.53 -23.76
N PHE A 68 -16.36 -3.30 -23.12
CA PHE A 68 -14.92 -3.11 -23.29
C PHE A 68 -14.49 -3.22 -24.77
N ASN A 69 -14.99 -4.26 -25.45
CA ASN A 69 -14.66 -4.49 -26.85
C ASN A 69 -15.20 -3.38 -27.76
N LEU A 70 -16.39 -2.85 -27.46
CA LEU A 70 -16.95 -1.72 -28.20
C LEU A 70 -16.11 -0.46 -27.99
N ILE A 71 -15.82 -0.08 -26.74
CA ILE A 71 -15.05 1.13 -26.43
C ILE A 71 -13.64 1.02 -27.01
N SER A 72 -13.03 -0.15 -27.00
CA SER A 72 -11.71 -0.36 -27.62
C SER A 72 -11.71 -0.11 -29.15
N LYS A 73 -12.87 -0.20 -29.80
CA LYS A 73 -13.02 0.06 -31.25
C LYS A 73 -13.31 1.53 -31.57
N ILE A 74 -14.15 2.18 -30.75
CA ILE A 74 -14.63 3.54 -31.01
C ILE A 74 -13.88 4.62 -30.22
N GLY A 75 -13.06 4.25 -29.24
CA GLY A 75 -12.34 5.15 -28.35
C GLY A 75 -10.94 4.66 -28.00
N GLN A 76 -10.44 5.12 -26.86
CA GLN A 76 -9.13 4.72 -26.32
C GLN A 76 -9.30 4.01 -24.99
N VAL A 77 -8.55 2.92 -24.82
CA VAL A 77 -8.42 2.22 -23.53
C VAL A 77 -7.00 2.38 -23.05
N LYS A 78 -6.83 2.85 -21.82
CA LYS A 78 -5.53 3.01 -21.17
C LYS A 78 -5.51 2.28 -19.84
N GLU A 79 -4.62 1.31 -19.71
CA GLU A 79 -4.36 0.59 -18.47
C GLU A 79 -3.27 1.32 -17.67
N PHE A 80 -3.53 1.58 -16.39
CA PHE A 80 -2.57 2.14 -15.44
C PHE A 80 -2.20 1.06 -14.44
N LYS A 81 -1.05 0.43 -14.64
CA LYS A 81 -0.53 -0.58 -13.71
C LYS A 81 0.17 0.07 -12.53
N GLU A 82 0.16 -0.62 -11.40
CA GLU A 82 1.03 -0.26 -10.30
C GLU A 82 2.49 -0.29 -10.76
N GLN A 83 3.21 0.78 -10.45
CA GLN A 83 4.61 0.90 -10.81
C GLN A 83 5.48 0.11 -9.84
N ASN A 84 6.54 -0.51 -10.35
CA ASN A 84 7.55 -1.15 -9.51
C ASN A 84 8.46 -0.08 -8.84
N ILE A 85 9.24 -0.51 -7.84
CA ILE A 85 10.08 0.41 -7.05
C ILE A 85 11.08 1.18 -7.93
N SER A 86 11.67 0.53 -8.92
CA SER A 86 12.64 1.19 -9.82
C SER A 86 11.98 2.28 -10.67
N GLU A 87 10.74 2.03 -11.12
CA GLU A 87 9.94 3.03 -11.84
C GLU A 87 9.57 4.20 -10.93
N LEU A 88 9.16 3.92 -9.68
CA LEU A 88 8.84 4.95 -8.70
C LEU A 88 10.06 5.81 -8.36
N ILE A 89 11.26 5.22 -8.17
CA ILE A 89 12.52 5.95 -7.97
C ILE A 89 12.78 6.88 -9.16
N SER A 90 12.62 6.36 -10.38
CA SER A 90 12.79 7.16 -11.60
C SER A 90 11.80 8.32 -11.68
N GLN A 91 10.55 8.09 -11.29
CA GLN A 91 9.52 9.14 -11.24
C GLN A 91 9.84 10.21 -10.20
N VAL A 92 10.23 9.82 -8.97
CA VAL A 92 10.63 10.76 -7.91
C VAL A 92 11.78 11.64 -8.38
N LYS A 93 12.82 11.04 -8.98
CA LYS A 93 13.96 11.79 -9.53
C LYS A 93 13.53 12.74 -10.67
N LYS A 94 12.65 12.28 -11.55
CA LYS A 94 12.13 13.11 -12.64
C LYS A 94 11.33 14.29 -12.09
N ILE A 95 10.46 14.08 -11.10
CA ILE A 95 9.72 15.16 -10.47
C ILE A 95 10.68 16.17 -9.83
N SER A 96 11.63 15.72 -9.02
CA SER A 96 12.60 16.60 -8.38
C SER A 96 13.43 17.40 -9.39
N SER A 97 13.90 16.76 -10.45
CA SER A 97 14.69 17.42 -11.50
C SER A 97 13.92 18.50 -12.27
N MET A 98 12.59 18.36 -12.43
CA MET A 98 11.75 19.40 -13.05
C MET A 98 11.76 20.71 -12.24
N TYR A 99 12.02 20.63 -10.94
CA TYR A 99 12.16 21.76 -10.04
C TYR A 99 13.63 22.12 -9.74
N LYS A 100 14.57 21.54 -10.51
CA LYS A 100 16.02 21.72 -10.34
C LYS A 100 16.54 21.29 -8.96
N VAL A 101 15.87 20.33 -8.33
CA VAL A 101 16.27 19.75 -7.05
C VAL A 101 16.89 18.38 -7.30
N ASN A 102 18.01 18.09 -6.65
CA ASN A 102 18.70 16.81 -6.78
C ASN A 102 18.29 15.84 -5.68
N ILE A 103 18.15 14.55 -6.05
CA ILE A 103 17.96 13.43 -5.11
C ILE A 103 18.71 12.22 -5.68
N ASP A 104 19.57 11.59 -4.87
CA ASP A 104 20.27 10.38 -5.29
C ASP A 104 19.39 9.13 -5.21
N ASN A 105 19.85 8.02 -5.79
CA ASN A 105 19.06 6.78 -5.83
C ASN A 105 18.80 6.18 -4.45
N TYR A 106 19.77 6.27 -3.53
CA TYR A 106 19.62 5.74 -2.18
C TYR A 106 18.56 6.52 -1.40
N THR A 107 18.65 7.85 -1.44
CA THR A 107 17.70 8.75 -0.79
C THR A 107 16.31 8.62 -1.39
N ALA A 108 16.17 8.50 -2.71
CA ALA A 108 14.88 8.27 -3.36
C ALA A 108 14.27 6.90 -3.00
N SER A 109 15.09 5.86 -2.89
CA SER A 109 14.64 4.54 -2.39
C SER A 109 14.14 4.62 -0.94
N TYR A 110 14.89 5.28 -0.08
CA TYR A 110 14.51 5.50 1.31
C TYR A 110 13.21 6.31 1.45
N PHE A 111 13.06 7.34 0.63
CA PHE A 111 11.82 8.12 0.54
C PHE A 111 10.61 7.23 0.23
N ILE A 112 10.71 6.37 -0.80
CA ILE A 112 9.62 5.44 -1.15
C ILE A 112 9.35 4.43 -0.04
N GLU A 113 10.37 3.96 0.67
CA GLU A 113 10.17 3.12 1.85
C GLU A 113 9.36 3.82 2.95
N CYS A 114 9.60 5.11 3.17
CA CYS A 114 8.88 5.90 4.17
C CYS A 114 7.44 6.20 3.75
N VAL A 115 7.22 6.60 2.50
CA VAL A 115 5.92 7.05 1.97
C VAL A 115 5.07 5.89 1.45
N GLY A 116 5.72 4.81 0.98
CA GLY A 116 5.07 3.68 0.30
C GLY A 116 4.89 3.91 -1.20
N THR A 117 4.10 3.04 -1.84
CA THR A 117 4.01 2.94 -3.31
C THR A 117 2.82 3.70 -3.92
N ASN A 118 2.01 4.37 -3.11
CA ASN A 118 0.90 5.17 -3.62
C ASN A 118 1.40 6.45 -4.27
N MET A 119 1.11 6.65 -5.55
CA MET A 119 1.62 7.79 -6.32
C MET A 119 1.14 9.14 -5.78
N GLN A 120 -0.09 9.23 -5.27
CA GLN A 120 -0.62 10.48 -4.72
C GLN A 120 0.13 10.89 -3.45
N ASP A 121 0.42 9.91 -2.56
CA ASP A 121 1.21 10.15 -1.35
C ASP A 121 2.63 10.58 -1.74
N ILE A 122 3.25 9.89 -2.71
CA ILE A 122 4.58 10.22 -3.23
C ILE A 122 4.62 11.66 -3.74
N ILE A 123 3.64 12.07 -4.55
CA ILE A 123 3.58 13.44 -5.10
C ILE A 123 3.42 14.47 -3.98
N ASN A 124 2.57 14.20 -3.01
CA ASN A 124 2.32 15.14 -1.90
C ASN A 124 3.57 15.31 -1.03
N GLU A 125 4.23 14.20 -0.69
CA GLU A 125 5.40 14.23 0.19
C GLU A 125 6.65 14.77 -0.52
N ILE A 126 6.88 14.41 -1.80
CA ILE A 126 8.06 14.89 -2.53
C ILE A 126 8.00 16.41 -2.79
N ARG A 127 6.80 16.97 -2.95
CA ARG A 127 6.63 18.42 -3.11
C ARG A 127 7.12 19.18 -1.87
N LYS A 128 6.81 18.72 -0.66
CA LYS A 128 7.31 19.35 0.57
C LYS A 128 8.83 19.36 0.62
N LEU A 129 9.45 18.24 0.26
CA LEU A 129 10.92 18.15 0.23
C LEU A 129 11.55 19.04 -0.83
N ILE A 130 10.91 19.18 -2.00
CA ILE A 130 11.36 20.06 -3.07
C ILE A 130 11.28 21.53 -2.62
N GLU A 131 10.16 21.93 -2.02
CA GLU A 131 9.98 23.29 -1.50
C GLU A 131 10.98 23.62 -0.39
N TYR A 132 11.25 22.64 0.50
CA TYR A 132 12.24 22.80 1.57
C TYR A 132 13.67 22.93 1.03
N ALA A 133 14.06 22.07 0.07
CA ALA A 133 15.41 22.07 -0.50
C ALA A 133 15.69 23.34 -1.33
N GLY A 134 14.67 23.94 -1.94
CA GLY A 134 14.79 25.10 -2.80
C GLY A 134 15.45 24.82 -4.15
N GLU A 135 15.43 25.80 -5.04
CA GLU A 135 16.02 25.68 -6.37
C GLU A 135 17.54 25.43 -6.30
N ASN A 136 18.01 24.46 -7.06
CA ASN A 136 19.39 23.95 -7.06
C ASN A 136 19.83 23.27 -5.75
N GLY A 137 18.88 22.98 -4.85
CA GLY A 137 19.10 22.25 -3.61
C GLY A 137 19.21 20.74 -3.83
N SER A 138 19.44 20.02 -2.72
CA SER A 138 19.55 18.57 -2.71
C SER A 138 18.77 18.01 -1.52
N ILE A 139 17.92 17.02 -1.77
CA ILE A 139 17.17 16.28 -0.75
C ILE A 139 18.09 15.24 -0.14
N LYS A 140 18.20 15.24 1.20
CA LYS A 140 18.99 14.30 2.00
C LYS A 140 18.07 13.41 2.82
N LYS A 141 18.64 12.35 3.39
CA LYS A 141 17.91 11.42 4.25
C LYS A 141 17.33 12.12 5.49
N GLU A 142 18.09 13.02 6.08
CA GLU A 142 17.68 13.80 7.25
C GLU A 142 16.42 14.63 6.97
N ASP A 143 16.34 15.23 5.78
CA ASP A 143 15.15 16.01 5.37
C ASP A 143 13.89 15.13 5.29
N ILE A 144 14.07 13.86 4.84
CA ILE A 144 12.98 12.87 4.81
C ILE A 144 12.56 12.51 6.24
N ASP A 145 13.53 12.29 7.13
CA ASP A 145 13.26 11.94 8.52
C ASP A 145 12.48 13.04 9.26
N ASP A 146 12.76 14.31 8.95
CA ASP A 146 12.18 15.47 9.61
C ASP A 146 10.82 15.91 9.02
N LEU A 147 10.63 15.79 7.71
CA LEU A 147 9.49 16.43 7.02
C LEU A 147 8.44 15.47 6.48
N VAL A 148 8.81 14.20 6.24
CA VAL A 148 7.91 13.22 5.60
C VAL A 148 7.01 12.56 6.63
N ASN A 149 5.72 12.52 6.34
CA ASN A 149 4.77 11.70 7.09
C ASN A 149 5.01 10.22 6.75
N LYS A 150 5.82 9.55 7.57
CA LYS A 150 6.12 8.12 7.38
C LYS A 150 4.86 7.28 7.57
N LYS A 151 4.66 6.30 6.71
CA LYS A 151 3.60 5.29 6.93
C LYS A 151 3.87 4.52 8.21
N THR A 152 2.81 4.19 8.94
CA THR A 152 2.87 3.42 10.19
C THR A 152 3.67 2.11 10.01
N THR A 153 3.56 1.48 8.82
CA THR A 153 4.38 0.29 8.50
C THR A 153 5.88 0.59 8.53
N SER A 154 6.32 1.74 8.01
CA SER A 154 7.74 2.14 8.06
C SER A 154 8.19 2.41 9.49
N VAL A 155 7.35 3.06 10.28
CA VAL A 155 7.64 3.32 11.72
C VAL A 155 7.74 2.03 12.52
N ILE A 156 6.90 1.01 12.21
CA ILE A 156 7.00 -0.32 12.82
C ILE A 156 8.33 -1.02 12.47
N PHE A 157 8.84 -0.85 11.23
CA PHE A 157 10.18 -1.34 10.89
C PHE A 157 11.27 -0.66 11.73
N ASP A 158 11.19 0.66 11.90
CA ASP A 158 12.15 1.42 12.71
C ASP A 158 12.08 0.99 14.19
N LEU A 159 10.87 0.79 14.72
CA LEU A 159 10.65 0.27 16.08
C LEU A 159 11.32 -1.10 16.25
N THR A 160 11.06 -2.03 15.32
CA THR A 160 11.59 -3.40 15.40
C THR A 160 13.10 -3.45 15.18
N ASP A 161 13.67 -2.59 14.33
CA ASP A 161 15.12 -2.44 14.18
C ASP A 161 15.78 -2.01 15.51
N ASN A 162 15.20 -1.04 16.21
CA ASN A 162 15.72 -0.59 17.51
C ASN A 162 15.57 -1.68 18.60
N LEU A 163 14.45 -2.41 18.61
CA LEU A 163 14.28 -3.55 19.52
C LEU A 163 15.33 -4.64 19.28
N GLY A 164 15.58 -5.00 18.03
CA GLY A 164 16.60 -5.98 17.67
C GLY A 164 18.02 -5.55 18.06
N GLN A 165 18.30 -4.25 18.01
CA GLN A 165 19.57 -3.66 18.47
C GLN A 165 19.62 -3.43 19.99
N ARG A 166 18.58 -3.83 20.73
CA ARG A 166 18.44 -3.62 22.19
C ARG A 166 18.44 -2.12 22.58
N ASN A 167 18.06 -1.24 21.66
CA ASN A 167 17.90 0.19 21.92
C ASN A 167 16.50 0.49 22.45
N ILE A 168 16.20 -0.01 23.65
CA ILE A 168 14.86 0.08 24.27
C ILE A 168 14.40 1.54 24.40
N LYS A 169 15.30 2.45 24.80
CA LYS A 169 14.96 3.88 24.94
C LYS A 169 14.36 4.43 23.64
N LYS A 170 15.00 4.18 22.50
CA LYS A 170 14.53 4.66 21.20
C LYS A 170 13.26 3.94 20.78
N SER A 171 13.12 2.67 21.10
CA SER A 171 11.90 1.90 20.81
C SER A 171 10.68 2.47 21.53
N ILE A 172 10.81 2.82 22.81
CA ILE A 172 9.72 3.44 23.58
C ILE A 172 9.42 4.86 23.05
N GLU A 173 10.43 5.64 22.69
CA GLU A 173 10.22 6.94 22.05
C GLU A 173 9.42 6.83 20.76
N ILE A 174 9.73 5.84 19.91
CA ILE A 174 8.99 5.58 18.67
C ILE A 174 7.55 5.16 18.97
N LEU A 175 7.34 4.29 19.97
CA LEU A 175 5.99 3.89 20.40
C LEU A 175 5.16 5.09 20.86
N HIS A 176 5.72 5.94 21.74
CA HIS A 176 5.04 7.13 22.22
C HIS A 176 4.71 8.11 21.07
N ASN A 177 5.59 8.23 20.07
CA ASN A 177 5.33 9.05 18.89
C ASN A 177 4.16 8.50 18.05
N LEU A 178 4.02 7.18 17.92
CA LEU A 178 2.86 6.57 17.26
C LEU A 178 1.56 6.89 18.00
N GLN A 179 1.57 6.76 19.33
CA GLN A 179 0.42 7.07 20.18
C GLN A 179 0.08 8.58 20.16
N TYR A 180 1.09 9.44 20.21
CA TYR A 180 0.91 10.90 20.11
C TYR A 180 0.27 11.30 18.76
N ASN A 181 0.63 10.63 17.68
CA ASN A 181 0.02 10.80 16.36
C ASN A 181 -1.38 10.16 16.24
N LYS A 182 -1.96 9.73 17.38
CA LYS A 182 -3.30 9.15 17.48
C LYS A 182 -3.46 7.82 16.74
N GLU A 183 -2.37 7.10 16.49
CA GLU A 183 -2.48 5.72 16.06
C GLU A 183 -3.04 4.87 17.21
N PRO A 184 -4.19 4.21 17.03
CA PRO A 184 -4.78 3.41 18.10
C PRO A 184 -3.83 2.28 18.52
N THR A 185 -3.57 2.09 19.81
CA THR A 185 -2.65 1.06 20.32
C THR A 185 -3.05 -0.34 19.86
N GLN A 186 -4.34 -0.60 19.71
CA GLN A 186 -4.83 -1.83 19.10
C GLN A 186 -4.28 -2.05 17.68
N VAL A 187 -4.20 -1.00 16.88
CA VAL A 187 -3.65 -1.07 15.50
C VAL A 187 -2.15 -1.34 15.57
N ILE A 188 -1.43 -0.67 16.49
CA ILE A 188 0.01 -0.88 16.70
C ILE A 188 0.29 -2.35 17.06
N ILE A 189 -0.46 -2.93 18.00
CA ILE A 189 -0.33 -4.34 18.41
C ILE A 189 -0.55 -5.28 17.23
N VAL A 190 -1.61 -5.07 16.43
CA VAL A 190 -1.88 -5.89 15.24
C VAL A 190 -0.75 -5.77 14.21
N MET A 191 -0.19 -4.58 14.03
CA MET A 191 0.91 -4.37 13.10
C MET A 191 2.21 -5.01 13.60
N LEU A 192 2.54 -4.89 14.89
CA LEU A 192 3.68 -5.58 15.52
C LEU A 192 3.53 -7.09 15.42
N TYR A 193 2.35 -7.63 15.76
CA TYR A 193 2.07 -9.05 15.61
C TYR A 193 2.32 -9.54 14.17
N ARG A 194 1.78 -8.82 13.17
CA ARG A 194 2.00 -9.17 11.76
C ARG A 194 3.46 -9.09 11.37
N HIS A 195 4.18 -8.12 11.92
CA HIS A 195 5.60 -7.93 11.64
C HIS A 195 6.44 -9.06 12.25
N PHE A 196 6.32 -9.32 13.56
CA PHE A 196 7.03 -10.41 14.23
C PHE A 196 6.69 -11.79 13.64
N LYS A 197 5.42 -12.01 13.26
CA LYS A 197 5.02 -13.22 12.54
C LYS A 197 5.78 -13.39 11.21
N LYS A 198 6.02 -12.30 10.46
CA LYS A 198 6.83 -12.35 9.24
C LYS A 198 8.30 -12.67 9.56
N LEU A 199 8.89 -12.10 10.62
CA LEU A 199 10.24 -12.45 11.06
C LEU A 199 10.34 -13.94 11.44
N TYR A 200 9.36 -14.45 12.15
CA TYR A 200 9.26 -15.87 12.50
C TYR A 200 9.18 -16.77 11.27
N LEU A 201 8.36 -16.39 10.26
CA LEU A 201 8.27 -17.11 8.99
C LEU A 201 9.58 -17.10 8.20
N VAL A 202 10.42 -16.08 8.33
CA VAL A 202 11.78 -16.06 7.75
C VAL A 202 12.63 -17.18 8.33
N HIS A 203 12.61 -17.39 9.67
CA HIS A 203 13.31 -18.48 10.32
C HIS A 203 12.80 -19.85 9.87
N LEU A 204 11.48 -20.07 9.92
CA LEU A 204 10.85 -21.34 9.52
C LEU A 204 11.12 -21.73 8.07
N SER A 205 11.14 -20.74 7.17
CA SER A 205 11.34 -20.97 5.73
C SER A 205 12.82 -21.23 5.35
N LYS A 206 13.74 -21.10 6.31
CA LYS A 206 15.19 -21.21 6.06
C LYS A 206 15.64 -20.35 4.86
N GLY A 207 14.97 -19.24 4.62
CA GLY A 207 15.27 -18.30 3.54
C GLY A 207 14.73 -18.69 2.15
N GLN A 208 13.93 -19.76 2.03
CA GLN A 208 13.37 -20.22 0.75
C GLN A 208 11.95 -19.66 0.53
N ASN A 209 11.61 -19.37 -0.73
CA ASN A 209 10.27 -18.93 -1.17
C ASN A 209 9.67 -17.78 -0.32
N LEU A 210 10.50 -16.83 0.14
CA LEU A 210 10.10 -15.80 1.09
C LEU A 210 8.99 -14.89 0.58
N ILE A 211 8.97 -14.55 -0.71
CA ILE A 211 7.92 -13.70 -1.28
C ILE A 211 6.55 -14.33 -1.05
N GLN A 212 6.41 -15.63 -1.32
CA GLN A 212 5.17 -16.38 -1.13
C GLN A 212 4.85 -16.58 0.36
N ASN A 213 5.84 -17.00 1.16
CA ASN A 213 5.67 -17.27 2.60
C ASN A 213 5.28 -16.02 3.38
N LEU A 214 5.86 -14.87 3.03
CA LEU A 214 5.56 -13.56 3.64
C LEU A 214 4.32 -12.89 3.02
N LYS A 215 3.71 -13.50 1.99
CA LYS A 215 2.58 -12.96 1.24
C LYS A 215 2.85 -11.53 0.75
N LEU A 216 4.04 -11.31 0.20
CA LEU A 216 4.43 -10.02 -0.35
C LEU A 216 3.95 -9.90 -1.80
N THR A 217 3.53 -8.70 -2.18
CA THR A 217 3.27 -8.37 -3.59
C THR A 217 4.61 -8.16 -4.33
N PRO A 218 4.65 -8.27 -5.67
CA PRO A 218 5.87 -7.99 -6.44
C PRO A 218 6.49 -6.63 -6.11
N ASN A 219 5.66 -5.61 -5.85
CA ASN A 219 6.11 -4.27 -5.47
C ASN A 219 6.72 -4.19 -4.07
N GLN A 220 6.56 -5.23 -3.25
CA GLN A 220 7.09 -5.33 -1.90
C GLN A 220 8.30 -6.27 -1.77
N GLU A 221 8.82 -6.80 -2.88
CA GLU A 221 9.97 -7.71 -2.88
C GLU A 221 11.21 -7.10 -2.19
N PHE A 222 11.39 -5.80 -2.30
CA PHE A 222 12.48 -5.07 -1.63
C PHE A 222 12.47 -5.22 -0.10
N LEU A 223 11.30 -5.51 0.50
CA LEU A 223 11.18 -5.74 1.94
C LEU A 223 11.77 -7.09 2.38
N VAL A 224 12.01 -8.04 1.47
CA VAL A 224 12.58 -9.36 1.80
C VAL A 224 13.92 -9.21 2.52
N ASN A 225 14.81 -8.35 2.01
CA ASN A 225 16.11 -8.12 2.62
C ASN A 225 16.00 -7.43 4.00
N LYS A 226 15.01 -6.53 4.16
CA LYS A 226 14.70 -5.92 5.46
C LYS A 226 14.26 -6.96 6.48
N TYR A 227 13.29 -7.82 6.12
CA TYR A 227 12.82 -8.90 7.00
C TYR A 227 13.92 -9.90 7.35
N LYS A 228 14.79 -10.27 6.38
CA LYS A 228 15.95 -11.14 6.65
C LYS A 228 16.90 -10.53 7.67
N ARG A 229 17.27 -9.25 7.49
CA ARG A 229 18.14 -8.53 8.40
C ARG A 229 17.54 -8.45 9.80
N GLN A 230 16.29 -8.06 9.91
CA GLN A 230 15.61 -7.96 11.21
C GLN A 230 15.45 -9.33 11.88
N ALA A 231 15.10 -10.37 11.12
CA ALA A 231 14.99 -11.72 11.67
C ALA A 231 16.31 -12.20 12.30
N SER A 232 17.48 -11.80 11.75
CA SER A 232 18.78 -12.19 12.32
C SER A 232 19.09 -11.58 13.68
N TYR A 233 18.35 -10.57 14.13
CA TYR A 233 18.51 -9.97 15.46
C TYR A 233 17.87 -10.80 16.57
N PHE A 234 16.95 -11.68 16.24
CA PHE A 234 16.15 -12.46 17.19
C PHE A 234 16.35 -13.95 17.00
N LYS A 235 16.32 -14.70 18.09
CA LYS A 235 16.20 -16.16 18.04
C LYS A 235 14.76 -16.56 17.72
N GLU A 236 14.57 -17.73 17.15
CA GLU A 236 13.24 -18.28 16.82
C GLU A 236 12.33 -18.30 18.05
N GLN A 237 12.84 -18.77 19.19
CA GLN A 237 12.11 -18.83 20.45
C GLN A 237 11.71 -17.45 21.01
N GLU A 238 12.58 -16.44 20.84
CA GLU A 238 12.25 -15.04 21.23
C GLU A 238 11.09 -14.50 20.41
N LEU A 239 11.08 -14.75 19.09
CA LEU A 239 9.99 -14.33 18.22
C LEU A 239 8.67 -15.02 18.57
N GLU A 240 8.72 -16.32 18.88
CA GLU A 240 7.56 -17.09 19.31
C GLU A 240 6.98 -16.54 20.61
N GLN A 241 7.82 -16.21 21.57
CA GLN A 241 7.42 -15.62 22.84
C GLN A 241 6.79 -14.24 22.65
N ILE A 242 7.43 -13.35 21.88
CA ILE A 242 6.89 -12.01 21.59
C ILE A 242 5.51 -12.11 20.95
N ILE A 243 5.36 -13.00 19.96
CA ILE A 243 4.06 -13.23 19.28
C ILE A 243 3.00 -13.69 20.29
N PHE A 244 3.36 -14.62 21.17
CA PHE A 244 2.44 -15.13 22.21
C PHE A 244 2.04 -14.03 23.19
N GLU A 245 2.97 -13.21 23.66
CA GLU A 245 2.72 -12.11 24.59
C GLU A 245 1.81 -11.03 23.97
N LEU A 246 2.01 -10.70 22.68
CA LEU A 246 1.13 -9.76 21.95
C LEU A 246 -0.31 -10.30 21.83
N ILE A 247 -0.49 -11.60 21.56
CA ILE A 247 -1.82 -12.24 21.53
C ILE A 247 -2.46 -12.17 22.91
N LYS A 248 -1.73 -12.55 23.95
CA LYS A 248 -2.21 -12.56 25.33
C LYS A 248 -2.57 -11.16 25.83
N LEU A 249 -1.80 -10.15 25.42
CA LEU A 249 -2.11 -8.74 25.72
C LEU A 249 -3.46 -8.33 25.10
N ASP A 250 -3.67 -8.65 23.83
CA ASP A 250 -4.93 -8.36 23.13
C ASP A 250 -6.14 -9.02 23.82
N GLU A 251 -6.01 -10.29 24.23
CA GLU A 251 -7.05 -11.03 24.94
C GLU A 251 -7.33 -10.44 26.34
N ASN A 252 -6.29 -10.16 27.11
CA ASN A 252 -6.43 -9.62 28.47
C ASN A 252 -7.03 -8.21 28.45
N SER A 253 -6.69 -7.39 27.48
CA SER A 253 -7.26 -6.06 27.37
C SER A 253 -8.76 -6.09 27.01
N LYS A 254 -9.17 -6.99 26.12
CA LYS A 254 -10.60 -7.18 25.78
C LYS A 254 -11.42 -7.64 26.98
N ASN A 255 -10.79 -8.34 27.90
CA ASN A 255 -11.42 -8.78 29.16
C ASN A 255 -11.33 -7.72 30.29
N GLY A 256 -10.74 -6.54 30.02
CA GLY A 256 -10.59 -5.47 30.99
C GLY A 256 -9.53 -5.71 32.08
N ASN A 257 -8.66 -6.71 31.90
CA ASN A 257 -7.65 -7.10 32.89
C ASN A 257 -6.39 -6.26 32.87
N ILE A 258 -6.07 -5.61 31.71
CA ILE A 258 -4.86 -4.84 31.54
C ILE A 258 -5.11 -3.66 30.59
N ASP A 259 -4.43 -2.55 30.85
CA ASP A 259 -4.36 -1.43 29.92
C ASP A 259 -3.41 -1.77 28.77
N LEU A 260 -3.86 -1.49 27.52
CA LEU A 260 -3.11 -1.82 26.32
C LEU A 260 -1.77 -1.08 26.22
N ASP A 261 -1.75 0.20 26.59
CA ASP A 261 -0.56 1.04 26.48
C ASP A 261 0.53 0.54 27.43
N ILE A 262 0.15 0.31 28.70
CA ILE A 262 1.07 -0.20 29.72
C ILE A 262 1.53 -1.62 29.36
N GLY A 263 0.61 -2.47 28.92
CA GLY A 263 0.97 -3.84 28.56
C GLY A 263 1.90 -3.93 27.36
N LEU A 264 1.72 -3.06 26.37
CA LEU A 264 2.60 -3.01 25.21
C LEU A 264 4.00 -2.50 25.56
N GLU A 265 4.10 -1.45 26.37
CA GLU A 265 5.39 -0.97 26.87
C GLU A 265 6.14 -2.06 27.65
N ALA A 266 5.44 -2.80 28.52
CA ALA A 266 6.05 -3.90 29.28
C ALA A 266 6.63 -5.00 28.35
N ILE A 267 5.92 -5.36 27.28
CA ILE A 267 6.42 -6.34 26.29
C ILE A 267 7.67 -5.82 25.57
N LEU A 268 7.71 -4.54 25.22
CA LEU A 268 8.86 -3.96 24.50
C LEU A 268 10.10 -3.76 25.39
N CYS A 269 9.93 -3.74 26.72
CA CYS A 269 11.02 -3.59 27.70
C CYS A 269 11.65 -4.93 28.11
N ASN A 270 10.99 -6.06 27.85
CA ASN A 270 11.46 -7.41 28.17
C ASN A 270 12.33 -7.99 27.06
#